data_0f51bbb90f7dd442fbb944a32c39f3b1
#
_entry.id   0f51bbb90f7dd442fbb944a32c39f3b1
#
_cell.length_a   1.000
_cell.length_b   1.000
_cell.length_c   1.000
_cell.angle_alpha   90.00
_cell.angle_beta   90.00
_cell.angle_gamma   90.00
#
_symmetry.space_group_name_H-M   'P 1'
#
loop_
_entity.id
_entity.type
_entity.pdbx_description
1 polymer ?
#
loop_
_entity_poly.entity_id
_entity_poly.type
_entity_poly.pdbx_seq_one_letter_code
_entity_poly.pdbx_strand_id
1 'polypeptide(L)'
;ITKSPDVFKHISGVINDETKRLGFLVEKVLQMSLFERQKAALKLKEVDANDLLASVANTFALKVEKYDGTIDIDLQAEDSDIYVDEMHITNVLFNLLDNAVKYRRLEVPLTLMCRTWNENGKLLISIEDNGIGIKKEYLKKVFDRFFRVPTGNVHDVKGFGLGLAYVRKIVEDHKGTIRAEVGTGNVGTKFIITLPLIKS
;
A
#
# COMPACT_ATOMS: atom_id res chain seq x y z
N ILE A 1 11.83 7.38 -51.31
CA ILE A 1 10.79 7.98 -50.48
C ILE A 1 11.36 8.09 -49.08
N THR A 2 12.09 9.17 -48.81
CA THR A 2 12.66 9.49 -47.51
C THR A 2 11.51 9.96 -46.60
N LYS A 3 11.04 9.11 -45.70
CA LYS A 3 10.10 9.55 -44.66
C LYS A 3 10.84 10.57 -43.78
N SER A 4 10.25 11.75 -43.62
CA SER A 4 10.82 12.84 -42.84
C SER A 4 11.14 12.37 -41.42
N PRO A 5 12.24 12.81 -40.77
CA PRO A 5 12.61 12.48 -39.39
C PRO A 5 11.47 12.77 -38.39
N ASP A 6 10.64 13.78 -38.69
CA ASP A 6 9.49 14.17 -37.87
C ASP A 6 8.37 13.12 -37.87
N VAL A 7 8.12 12.48 -39.01
CA VAL A 7 7.13 11.40 -39.14
C VAL A 7 7.61 10.17 -38.34
N PHE A 8 8.89 9.85 -38.40
CA PHE A 8 9.47 8.74 -37.63
C PHE A 8 9.37 9.00 -36.11
N LYS A 9 9.70 10.21 -35.66
CA LYS A 9 9.61 10.62 -34.27
C LYS A 9 8.17 10.58 -33.75
N HIS A 10 7.21 11.02 -34.57
CA HIS A 10 5.79 10.98 -34.26
C HIS A 10 5.28 9.52 -34.12
N ILE A 11 5.59 8.65 -35.09
CA ILE A 11 5.19 7.24 -35.06
C ILE A 11 5.83 6.51 -33.88
N SER A 12 7.12 6.77 -33.59
CA SER A 12 7.82 6.20 -32.45
C SER A 12 7.19 6.66 -31.12
N GLY A 13 6.75 7.90 -31.02
CA GLY A 13 6.00 8.43 -29.89
C GLY A 13 4.68 7.67 -29.68
N VAL A 14 3.88 7.54 -30.74
CA VAL A 14 2.58 6.83 -30.69
C VAL A 14 2.78 5.35 -30.29
N ILE A 15 3.76 4.66 -30.84
CA ILE A 15 4.07 3.27 -30.50
C ILE A 15 4.46 3.16 -29.01
N ASN A 16 5.30 4.05 -28.51
CA ASN A 16 5.73 4.06 -27.12
C ASN A 16 4.53 4.28 -26.16
N ASP A 17 3.64 5.20 -26.49
CA ASP A 17 2.45 5.50 -25.69
C ASP A 17 1.45 4.34 -25.71
N GLU A 18 1.24 3.68 -26.88
CA GLU A 18 0.39 2.50 -26.97
C GLU A 18 1.01 1.28 -26.26
N THR A 19 2.33 1.14 -26.29
CA THR A 19 3.04 0.09 -25.54
C THR A 19 2.87 0.29 -24.03
N LYS A 20 2.97 1.52 -23.53
CA LYS A 20 2.71 1.85 -22.14
C LYS A 20 1.24 1.57 -21.77
N ARG A 21 0.30 1.90 -22.65
CA ARG A 21 -1.13 1.64 -22.47
C ARG A 21 -1.44 0.14 -22.41
N LEU A 22 -0.83 -0.65 -23.28
CA LEU A 22 -0.96 -2.13 -23.27
C LEU A 22 -0.35 -2.73 -22.00
N GLY A 23 0.83 -2.32 -21.60
CA GLY A 23 1.43 -2.70 -20.31
C GLY A 23 0.49 -2.41 -19.13
N PHE A 24 -0.15 -1.24 -19.15
CA PHE A 24 -1.19 -0.85 -18.20
C PHE A 24 -2.38 -1.83 -18.18
N LEU A 25 -2.92 -2.20 -19.36
CA LEU A 25 -4.07 -3.11 -19.45
C LEU A 25 -3.72 -4.53 -18.98
N VAL A 26 -2.53 -5.02 -19.35
CA VAL A 26 -2.03 -6.35 -18.91
C VAL A 26 -1.90 -6.40 -17.38
N GLU A 27 -1.29 -5.38 -16.77
CA GLU A 27 -1.14 -5.30 -15.32
C GLU A 27 -2.51 -5.22 -14.62
N LYS A 28 -3.47 -4.50 -15.20
CA LYS A 28 -4.86 -4.43 -14.74
C LYS A 28 -5.55 -5.81 -14.77
N VAL A 29 -5.39 -6.55 -15.86
CA VAL A 29 -5.95 -7.90 -16.01
C VAL A 29 -5.29 -8.88 -15.04
N LEU A 30 -3.96 -8.82 -14.88
CA LEU A 30 -3.23 -9.65 -13.93
C LEU A 30 -3.68 -9.39 -12.49
N GLN A 31 -3.85 -8.13 -12.11
CA GLN A 31 -4.34 -7.77 -10.78
C GLN A 31 -5.80 -8.18 -10.56
N MET A 32 -6.66 -8.07 -11.58
CA MET A 32 -8.03 -8.62 -11.51
C MET A 32 -8.00 -10.14 -11.36
N SER A 33 -7.15 -10.85 -12.10
CA SER A 33 -6.99 -12.30 -12.00
C SER A 33 -6.48 -12.73 -10.62
N LEU A 34 -5.56 -11.97 -10.02
CA LEU A 34 -5.13 -12.19 -8.63
C LEU A 34 -6.29 -12.01 -7.65
N PHE A 35 -7.14 -11.00 -7.86
CA PHE A 35 -8.34 -10.78 -7.06
C PHE A 35 -9.35 -11.93 -7.17
N GLU A 36 -9.52 -12.53 -8.37
CA GLU A 36 -10.45 -13.63 -8.61
C GLU A 36 -9.87 -14.98 -8.18
N ARG A 37 -8.57 -15.21 -8.33
CA ARG A 37 -7.89 -16.43 -7.87
C ARG A 37 -7.83 -16.56 -6.35
N GLN A 38 -8.08 -15.52 -5.59
CA GLN A 38 -8.13 -15.56 -4.12
C GLN A 38 -9.36 -16.30 -3.53
N LYS A 39 -10.13 -17.03 -4.35
CA LYS A 39 -10.95 -18.14 -3.85
C LYS A 39 -10.11 -19.37 -3.44
N ALA A 40 -8.79 -19.36 -3.65
CA ALA A 40 -7.91 -20.36 -3.06
C ALA A 40 -7.93 -20.23 -1.53
N ALA A 41 -8.10 -21.33 -0.83
CA ALA A 41 -8.11 -21.34 0.64
C ALA A 41 -6.84 -20.67 1.17
N LEU A 42 -7.01 -19.70 2.08
CA LEU A 42 -5.89 -19.05 2.78
C LEU A 42 -5.07 -20.13 3.52
N LYS A 43 -3.76 -20.03 3.44
CA LYS A 43 -2.83 -20.88 4.21
C LYS A 43 -2.57 -20.23 5.56
N LEU A 44 -3.57 -20.31 6.43
CA LEU A 44 -3.48 -19.70 7.75
C LEU A 44 -2.49 -20.44 8.63
N LYS A 45 -1.63 -19.71 9.32
CA LYS A 45 -0.71 -20.19 10.37
C LYS A 45 -0.60 -19.15 11.47
N GLU A 46 -0.07 -19.57 12.60
CA GLU A 46 0.31 -18.68 13.69
C GLU A 46 1.52 -17.83 13.28
N VAL A 47 1.43 -16.53 13.50
CA VAL A 47 2.45 -15.54 13.13
C VAL A 47 2.51 -14.48 14.22
N ASP A 48 3.72 -14.19 14.69
CA ASP A 48 3.98 -13.00 15.52
C ASP A 48 3.94 -11.74 14.64
N ALA A 49 3.01 -10.86 14.91
CA ALA A 49 2.80 -9.66 14.11
C ALA A 49 3.87 -8.59 14.37
N ASN A 50 4.49 -8.58 15.56
CA ASN A 50 5.60 -7.68 15.86
C ASN A 50 6.81 -8.06 15.00
N ASP A 51 7.17 -9.34 14.96
CA ASP A 51 8.27 -9.84 14.16
C ASP A 51 8.01 -9.63 12.67
N LEU A 52 6.80 -9.90 12.21
CA LEU A 52 6.41 -9.69 10.82
C LEU A 52 6.54 -8.21 10.42
N LEU A 53 5.99 -7.28 11.22
CA LEU A 53 6.06 -5.84 10.93
C LEU A 53 7.50 -5.35 10.92
N ALA A 54 8.32 -5.75 11.91
CA ALA A 54 9.73 -5.41 12.00
C ALA A 54 10.51 -5.90 10.78
N SER A 55 10.31 -7.16 10.38
CA SER A 55 10.96 -7.76 9.21
C SER A 55 10.63 -7.02 7.91
N VAL A 56 9.35 -6.69 7.69
CA VAL A 56 8.90 -5.95 6.51
C VAL A 56 9.46 -4.52 6.52
N ALA A 57 9.39 -3.82 7.65
CA ALA A 57 9.89 -2.45 7.78
C ALA A 57 11.41 -2.38 7.53
N ASN A 58 12.18 -3.30 8.09
CA ASN A 58 13.64 -3.40 7.88
C ASN A 58 13.97 -3.68 6.41
N THR A 59 13.24 -4.58 5.75
CA THR A 59 13.42 -4.85 4.33
C THR A 59 13.13 -3.60 3.48
N PHE A 60 12.19 -2.77 3.92
CA PHE A 60 11.78 -1.57 3.21
C PHE A 60 12.68 -0.35 3.47
N ALA A 61 13.48 -0.39 4.54
CA ALA A 61 14.35 0.72 4.96
C ALA A 61 15.28 1.22 3.84
N LEU A 62 15.95 0.30 3.13
CA LEU A 62 16.82 0.64 2.00
C LEU A 62 16.10 1.42 0.88
N LYS A 63 14.78 1.21 0.72
CA LYS A 63 13.99 1.95 -0.26
C LYS A 63 13.67 3.36 0.24
N VAL A 64 13.46 3.53 1.53
CA VAL A 64 13.16 4.82 2.17
C VAL A 64 14.42 5.69 2.23
N GLU A 65 15.57 5.12 2.54
CA GLU A 65 16.88 5.81 2.55
C GLU A 65 17.22 6.51 1.22
N LYS A 66 16.77 5.95 0.08
CA LYS A 66 16.93 6.59 -1.24
C LYS A 66 16.25 7.95 -1.36
N TYR A 67 15.39 8.28 -0.43
CA TYR A 67 14.63 9.53 -0.37
C TYR A 67 14.96 10.32 0.90
N ASP A 68 16.16 10.10 1.46
CA ASP A 68 16.65 10.71 2.71
C ASP A 68 15.67 10.50 3.88
N GLY A 69 14.92 9.38 3.83
CA GLY A 69 13.83 9.09 4.76
C GLY A 69 14.22 8.14 5.89
N THR A 70 13.34 8.03 6.87
CA THR A 70 13.47 7.15 8.03
C THR A 70 12.22 6.29 8.22
N ILE A 71 12.41 5.12 8.84
CA ILE A 71 11.33 4.28 9.35
C ILE A 71 11.55 4.07 10.84
N ASP A 72 10.59 4.55 11.64
CA ASP A 72 10.55 4.31 13.08
C ASP A 72 9.61 3.14 13.36
N ILE A 73 10.03 2.24 14.26
CA ILE A 73 9.28 1.02 14.63
C ILE A 73 9.01 1.07 16.13
N ASP A 74 7.72 0.98 16.51
CA ASP A 74 7.25 1.07 17.88
C ASP A 74 6.28 -0.10 18.16
N LEU A 75 6.80 -1.20 18.70
CA LEU A 75 6.08 -2.46 18.92
C LEU A 75 5.58 -2.52 20.37
N GLN A 76 4.35 -2.07 20.59
CA GLN A 76 3.71 -1.97 21.91
C GLN A 76 2.67 -3.07 22.15
N ALA A 77 2.44 -3.99 21.19
CA ALA A 77 1.54 -5.11 21.41
C ALA A 77 2.20 -6.15 22.31
N GLU A 78 1.61 -6.38 23.49
CA GLU A 78 2.01 -7.46 24.39
C GLU A 78 1.54 -8.82 23.86
N ASP A 79 0.31 -8.87 23.30
CA ASP A 79 -0.22 -10.02 22.59
C ASP A 79 -0.09 -9.76 21.08
N SER A 80 0.81 -10.44 20.38
CA SER A 80 1.08 -10.22 18.96
C SER A 80 0.76 -11.42 18.06
N ASP A 81 0.35 -12.56 18.63
CA ASP A 81 0.08 -13.80 17.89
C ASP A 81 -1.28 -13.73 17.19
N ILE A 82 -1.24 -13.86 15.86
CA ILE A 82 -2.39 -13.87 14.97
C ILE A 82 -2.42 -15.10 14.07
N TYR A 83 -3.61 -15.53 13.66
CA TYR A 83 -3.79 -16.66 12.75
C TYR A 83 -4.07 -16.18 11.34
N VAL A 84 -3.04 -16.10 10.49
CA VAL A 84 -3.08 -15.44 9.19
C VAL A 84 -2.29 -16.17 8.11
N ASP A 85 -2.58 -15.85 6.84
CA ASP A 85 -1.70 -16.16 5.72
C ASP A 85 -0.59 -15.09 5.67
N GLU A 86 0.60 -15.47 6.15
CA GLU A 86 1.76 -14.59 6.30
C GLU A 86 2.14 -13.89 4.99
N MET A 87 2.10 -14.61 3.86
CA MET A 87 2.45 -14.04 2.55
C MET A 87 1.48 -12.92 2.18
N HIS A 88 0.19 -13.13 2.41
CA HIS A 88 -0.82 -12.12 2.10
C HIS A 88 -0.73 -10.90 3.03
N ILE A 89 -0.51 -11.09 4.33
CA ILE A 89 -0.32 -9.96 5.27
C ILE A 89 0.98 -9.22 4.98
N THR A 90 2.07 -9.93 4.67
CA THR A 90 3.32 -9.31 4.18
C THR A 90 3.06 -8.39 2.98
N ASN A 91 2.32 -8.87 1.98
CA ASN A 91 1.96 -8.08 0.80
C ASN A 91 1.07 -6.87 1.14
N VAL A 92 0.20 -6.99 2.14
CA VAL A 92 -0.61 -5.87 2.68
C VAL A 92 0.31 -4.77 3.22
N LEU A 93 1.26 -5.14 4.09
CA LEU A 93 2.21 -4.19 4.67
C LEU A 93 3.08 -3.53 3.60
N PHE A 94 3.61 -4.31 2.64
CA PHE A 94 4.37 -3.74 1.50
C PHE A 94 3.54 -2.76 0.67
N ASN A 95 2.26 -3.05 0.41
CA ASN A 95 1.38 -2.13 -0.32
C ASN A 95 1.22 -0.79 0.40
N LEU A 96 1.07 -0.79 1.72
CA LEU A 96 0.93 0.43 2.51
C LEU A 96 2.22 1.24 2.52
N LEU A 97 3.37 0.58 2.75
CA LEU A 97 4.69 1.23 2.71
C LEU A 97 5.02 1.78 1.31
N ASP A 98 4.68 1.03 0.25
CA ASP A 98 4.90 1.48 -1.13
C ASP A 98 4.03 2.71 -1.47
N ASN A 99 2.79 2.76 -0.97
CA ASN A 99 1.94 3.94 -1.07
C ASN A 99 2.57 5.15 -0.38
N ALA A 100 3.12 5.00 0.82
CA ALA A 100 3.80 6.07 1.53
C ALA A 100 4.97 6.66 0.72
N VAL A 101 5.79 5.81 0.09
CA VAL A 101 6.87 6.28 -0.80
C VAL A 101 6.33 6.95 -2.05
N LYS A 102 5.28 6.41 -2.66
CA LYS A 102 4.67 6.97 -3.89
C LYS A 102 4.05 8.34 -3.68
N TYR A 103 3.43 8.54 -2.52
CA TYR A 103 2.71 9.78 -2.19
C TYR A 103 3.46 10.67 -1.20
N ARG A 104 4.79 10.51 -1.12
CA ARG A 104 5.64 11.38 -0.32
C ARG A 104 5.63 12.83 -0.83
N ARG A 105 5.90 13.76 0.04
CA ARG A 105 6.23 15.13 -0.33
C ARG A 105 7.69 15.17 -0.81
N LEU A 106 7.97 15.93 -1.87
CA LEU A 106 9.31 16.01 -2.45
C LEU A 106 10.22 16.98 -1.70
N GLU A 107 9.60 17.91 -0.95
CA GLU A 107 10.28 19.03 -0.27
C GLU A 107 10.80 18.68 1.12
N VAL A 108 10.44 17.50 1.64
CA VAL A 108 10.83 17.05 2.97
C VAL A 108 11.25 15.58 2.95
N PRO A 109 12.17 15.17 3.84
CA PRO A 109 12.49 13.75 4.01
C PRO A 109 11.25 12.93 4.34
N LEU A 110 11.17 11.72 3.80
CA LEU A 110 10.08 10.78 4.10
C LEU A 110 10.25 10.23 5.52
N THR A 111 9.23 10.38 6.35
CA THR A 111 9.18 9.75 7.67
C THR A 111 8.04 8.76 7.72
N LEU A 112 8.34 7.52 8.08
CA LEU A 112 7.38 6.45 8.29
C LEU A 112 7.40 6.04 9.75
N MET A 113 6.21 5.79 10.33
CA MET A 113 6.04 5.25 11.67
C MET A 113 5.21 3.96 11.58
N CYS A 114 5.81 2.85 11.98
CA CYS A 114 5.17 1.54 12.05
C CYS A 114 4.92 1.18 13.51
N ARG A 115 3.66 0.90 13.88
CA ARG A 115 3.31 0.61 15.27
C ARG A 115 2.42 -0.61 15.40
N THR A 116 2.57 -1.31 16.54
CA THR A 116 1.60 -2.30 17.01
C THR A 116 1.14 -1.97 18.43
N TRP A 117 -0.11 -2.29 18.75
CA TRP A 117 -0.65 -2.23 20.11
C TRP A 117 -1.88 -3.12 20.23
N ASN A 118 -2.31 -3.37 21.46
CA ASN A 118 -3.54 -4.09 21.76
C ASN A 118 -4.63 -3.12 22.17
N GLU A 119 -5.84 -3.32 21.65
CA GLU A 119 -7.03 -2.55 22.03
C GLU A 119 -8.26 -3.45 21.92
N ASN A 120 -9.06 -3.48 23.00
CA ASN A 120 -10.31 -4.27 23.05
C ASN A 120 -10.14 -5.74 22.67
N GLY A 121 -9.04 -6.39 23.09
CA GLY A 121 -8.75 -7.78 22.80
C GLY A 121 -8.44 -8.06 21.33
N LYS A 122 -7.92 -7.08 20.62
CA LYS A 122 -7.48 -7.17 19.21
C LYS A 122 -6.08 -6.61 19.08
N LEU A 123 -5.38 -7.08 18.06
CA LEU A 123 -4.14 -6.48 17.59
C LEU A 123 -4.45 -5.34 16.62
N LEU A 124 -3.78 -4.21 16.81
CA LEU A 124 -3.77 -3.12 15.85
C LEU A 124 -2.36 -2.93 15.30
N ILE A 125 -2.29 -2.74 13.98
CA ILE A 125 -1.05 -2.42 13.25
C ILE A 125 -1.29 -1.09 12.53
N SER A 126 -0.41 -0.11 12.70
CA SER A 126 -0.49 1.13 11.93
C SER A 126 0.77 1.40 11.14
N ILE A 127 0.57 1.98 9.95
CA ILE A 127 1.60 2.58 9.12
C ILE A 127 1.17 4.02 8.88
N GLU A 128 2.02 4.95 9.31
CA GLU A 128 1.80 6.39 9.20
C GLU A 128 2.93 7.02 8.40
N ASP A 129 2.59 7.91 7.48
CA ASP A 129 3.52 8.67 6.65
C ASP A 129 3.35 10.18 6.84
N ASN A 130 4.39 10.96 6.49
CA ASN A 130 4.34 12.40 6.44
C ASN A 130 4.13 12.95 5.01
N GLY A 131 3.53 12.17 4.13
CA GLY A 131 3.32 12.48 2.72
C GLY A 131 2.25 13.55 2.46
N ILE A 132 1.71 13.57 1.25
CA ILE A 132 0.72 14.58 0.82
C ILE A 132 -0.64 14.45 1.52
N GLY A 133 -0.89 13.30 2.17
CA GLY A 133 -2.12 13.01 2.89
C GLY A 133 -3.32 12.73 1.98
N ILE A 134 -4.44 12.37 2.62
CA ILE A 134 -5.73 12.10 1.99
C ILE A 134 -6.79 13.02 2.59
N LYS A 135 -7.52 13.75 1.75
CA LYS A 135 -8.63 14.59 2.23
C LYS A 135 -9.69 13.74 2.92
N LYS A 136 -10.28 14.27 4.00
CA LYS A 136 -11.27 13.56 4.83
C LYS A 136 -12.41 12.93 4.03
N GLU A 137 -12.86 13.58 2.98
CA GLU A 137 -13.94 13.10 2.08
C GLU A 137 -13.58 11.83 1.29
N TYR A 138 -12.26 11.53 1.14
CA TYR A 138 -11.77 10.36 0.41
C TYR A 138 -11.27 9.21 1.28
N LEU A 139 -11.12 9.40 2.61
CA LEU A 139 -10.56 8.40 3.52
C LEU A 139 -11.28 7.05 3.47
N LYS A 140 -12.59 7.04 3.23
CA LYS A 140 -13.37 5.80 3.04
C LYS A 140 -13.28 5.28 1.62
N LYS A 141 -13.22 6.18 0.62
CA LYS A 141 -13.25 5.86 -0.81
C LYS A 141 -11.93 5.31 -1.34
N VAL A 142 -10.80 5.59 -0.68
CA VAL A 142 -9.48 5.12 -1.13
C VAL A 142 -9.34 3.60 -1.19
N PHE A 143 -10.22 2.88 -0.53
CA PHE A 143 -10.30 1.41 -0.57
C PHE A 143 -11.22 0.88 -1.67
N ASP A 144 -11.93 1.75 -2.39
CA ASP A 144 -12.79 1.33 -3.51
C ASP A 144 -11.92 0.98 -4.73
N ARG A 145 -12.36 -0.05 -5.47
CA ARG A 145 -11.64 -0.49 -6.67
C ARG A 145 -11.57 0.63 -7.70
N PHE A 146 -10.39 0.83 -8.28
CA PHE A 146 -10.11 1.84 -9.31
C PHE A 146 -10.24 3.30 -8.82
N PHE A 147 -10.54 3.51 -7.55
CA PHE A 147 -10.59 4.86 -7.02
C PHE A 147 -9.18 5.44 -6.88
N ARG A 148 -9.05 6.68 -7.30
CA ARG A 148 -7.85 7.51 -7.11
C ARG A 148 -8.28 8.89 -6.65
N VAL A 149 -7.57 9.43 -5.67
CA VAL A 149 -7.82 10.81 -5.23
C VAL A 149 -7.55 11.75 -6.42
N PRO A 150 -8.50 12.62 -6.81
CA PRO A 150 -8.28 13.63 -7.85
C PRO A 150 -7.20 14.61 -7.38
N THR A 151 -5.98 14.43 -7.83
CA THR A 151 -4.86 15.35 -7.57
C THR A 151 -4.58 16.09 -8.87
N GLY A 152 -4.86 17.40 -8.92
CA GLY A 152 -4.91 18.19 -10.16
C GLY A 152 -3.69 18.12 -11.07
N ASN A 153 -2.48 17.80 -10.58
CA ASN A 153 -1.25 17.79 -11.36
C ASN A 153 -0.33 16.59 -11.08
N VAL A 154 -0.73 15.57 -10.32
CA VAL A 154 0.10 14.38 -10.08
C VAL A 154 -0.24 13.30 -11.12
N HIS A 155 -0.04 13.62 -12.40
CA HIS A 155 -0.19 12.67 -13.50
C HIS A 155 0.89 11.57 -13.53
N ASP A 156 1.98 11.70 -12.74
CA ASP A 156 3.13 10.79 -12.77
C ASP A 156 3.10 9.65 -11.74
N VAL A 157 2.14 9.61 -10.83
CA VAL A 157 2.07 8.48 -9.88
C VAL A 157 1.44 7.28 -10.57
N LYS A 158 2.29 6.35 -11.01
CA LYS A 158 1.86 5.07 -11.60
C LYS A 158 1.06 4.25 -10.58
N GLY A 159 -0.15 3.83 -10.94
CA GLY A 159 -0.97 2.95 -10.11
C GLY A 159 -2.43 2.92 -10.55
N PHE A 160 -3.10 1.79 -10.34
CA PHE A 160 -4.44 1.50 -10.91
C PHE A 160 -5.59 1.69 -9.92
N GLY A 161 -5.31 2.12 -8.68
CA GLY A 161 -6.32 2.20 -7.64
C GLY A 161 -6.79 0.82 -7.16
N LEU A 162 -5.94 -0.20 -7.26
CA LEU A 162 -6.25 -1.57 -6.83
C LEU A 162 -5.50 -1.99 -5.56
N GLY A 163 -4.38 -1.33 -5.22
CA GLY A 163 -3.55 -1.71 -4.09
C GLY A 163 -4.30 -1.65 -2.75
N LEU A 164 -4.97 -0.54 -2.44
CA LEU A 164 -5.74 -0.41 -1.19
C LEU A 164 -7.02 -1.25 -1.19
N ALA A 165 -7.65 -1.48 -2.34
CA ALA A 165 -8.77 -2.42 -2.45
C ALA A 165 -8.32 -3.86 -2.18
N TYR A 166 -7.12 -4.26 -2.65
CA TYR A 166 -6.49 -5.52 -2.30
C TYR A 166 -6.22 -5.61 -0.80
N VAL A 167 -5.60 -4.59 -0.21
CA VAL A 167 -5.31 -4.51 1.23
C VAL A 167 -6.59 -4.74 2.04
N ARG A 168 -7.67 -4.01 1.73
CA ARG A 168 -8.96 -4.15 2.40
C ARG A 168 -9.51 -5.58 2.28
N LYS A 169 -9.50 -6.15 1.07
CA LYS A 169 -10.00 -7.52 0.82
C LYS A 169 -9.23 -8.55 1.65
N ILE A 170 -7.90 -8.50 1.66
CA ILE A 170 -7.07 -9.43 2.43
C ILE A 170 -7.33 -9.29 3.93
N VAL A 171 -7.38 -8.08 4.44
CA VAL A 171 -7.65 -7.84 5.86
C VAL A 171 -9.05 -8.37 6.26
N GLU A 172 -10.07 -8.14 5.42
CA GLU A 172 -11.42 -8.66 5.64
C GLU A 172 -11.48 -10.19 5.58
N ASP A 173 -10.73 -10.84 4.67
CA ASP A 173 -10.63 -12.30 4.59
C ASP A 173 -9.99 -12.92 5.84
N HIS A 174 -9.16 -12.15 6.55
CA HIS A 174 -8.57 -12.48 7.85
C HIS A 174 -9.44 -12.02 9.04
N LYS A 175 -10.72 -11.71 8.81
CA LYS A 175 -11.69 -11.25 9.83
C LYS A 175 -11.27 -9.94 10.51
N GLY A 176 -10.40 -9.19 9.87
CA GLY A 176 -9.94 -7.88 10.31
C GLY A 176 -10.71 -6.72 9.69
N THR A 177 -10.29 -5.52 10.03
CA THR A 177 -10.74 -4.27 9.41
C THR A 177 -9.56 -3.36 9.12
N ILE A 178 -9.69 -2.51 8.10
CA ILE A 178 -8.72 -1.44 7.82
C ILE A 178 -9.44 -0.11 7.71
N ARG A 179 -8.79 0.95 8.21
CA ARG A 179 -9.24 2.31 8.04
C ARG A 179 -8.05 3.24 7.73
N ALA A 180 -8.36 4.36 7.10
CA ALA A 180 -7.42 5.44 6.88
C ALA A 180 -7.82 6.66 7.71
N GLU A 181 -6.85 7.35 8.28
CA GLU A 181 -7.00 8.56 9.07
C GLU A 181 -6.00 9.61 8.55
N VAL A 182 -6.25 10.87 8.88
CA VAL A 182 -5.27 11.93 8.69
C VAL A 182 -4.12 11.69 9.67
N GLY A 183 -2.89 11.81 9.21
CA GLY A 183 -1.72 11.58 10.05
C GLY A 183 -1.58 12.58 11.19
N THR A 184 -0.68 12.32 12.10
CA THR A 184 -0.39 13.13 13.29
C THR A 184 -0.06 14.57 12.89
N GLY A 185 -0.59 15.53 13.62
CA GLY A 185 -0.41 16.95 13.30
C GLY A 185 -1.11 17.40 12.00
N ASN A 186 -2.08 16.65 11.50
CA ASN A 186 -2.75 16.87 10.22
C ASN A 186 -1.82 16.76 9.00
N VAL A 187 -0.76 15.96 9.10
CA VAL A 187 0.22 15.74 8.04
C VAL A 187 0.22 14.28 7.63
N GLY A 188 0.24 14.01 6.31
CA GLY A 188 0.31 12.66 5.78
C GLY A 188 -0.93 11.80 6.02
N THR A 189 -0.73 10.49 6.00
CA THR A 189 -1.80 9.49 6.14
C THR A 189 -1.42 8.44 7.16
N LYS A 190 -2.39 7.98 7.94
CA LYS A 190 -2.26 6.84 8.84
C LYS A 190 -3.24 5.75 8.44
N PHE A 191 -2.73 4.59 8.08
CA PHE A 191 -3.52 3.39 7.89
C PHE A 191 -3.49 2.55 9.16
N ILE A 192 -4.64 2.04 9.59
CA ILE A 192 -4.76 1.21 10.79
C ILE A 192 -5.47 -0.08 10.41
N ILE A 193 -4.79 -1.20 10.59
CA ILE A 193 -5.30 -2.55 10.45
C ILE A 193 -5.66 -3.06 11.84
N THR A 194 -6.81 -3.69 11.98
CA THR A 194 -7.22 -4.39 13.21
C THR A 194 -7.42 -5.86 12.89
N LEU A 195 -6.76 -6.75 13.61
CA LEU A 195 -6.84 -8.20 13.43
C LEU A 195 -7.27 -8.89 14.74
N PRO A 196 -8.01 -10.01 14.66
CA PRO A 196 -8.29 -10.81 15.84
C PRO A 196 -7.01 -11.50 16.33
N LEU A 197 -6.81 -11.52 17.65
CA LEU A 197 -5.77 -12.32 18.30
C LEU A 197 -6.15 -13.80 18.29
N ILE A 198 -5.14 -14.68 18.37
CA ILE A 198 -5.37 -16.07 18.71
C ILE A 198 -5.89 -16.08 20.15
N LYS A 199 -7.10 -16.61 20.36
CA LYS A 199 -7.60 -16.75 21.73
C LYS A 199 -6.74 -17.79 22.45
N SER A 200 -6.03 -17.36 23.47
CA SER A 200 -5.42 -18.22 24.50
C SER A 200 -6.49 -18.98 25.29
#